data_6241ac50ce1ffdd24dd5fc01dca06bfa
#
_entry.id   6241ac50ce1ffdd24dd5fc01dca06bfa
#
_cell.length_a   1.000
_cell.length_b   1.000
_cell.length_c   1.000
_cell.angle_alpha   90.00
_cell.angle_beta   90.00
_cell.angle_gamma   90.00
#
_symmetry.space_group_name_H-M   'P 1'
#
loop_
_entity.id
_entity.type
_entity.pdbx_description
1 polymer ?
#
loop_
_entity_poly.entity_id
_entity_poly.type
_entity_poly.pdbx_seq_one_letter_code
_entity_poly.pdbx_strand_id
1 'polypeptide(L)'
;RDLTGAGMMDAKKALVDSDGDPEAAAQLLREKGLAKAASRSDRDNSEGAVAIAADGNKAAMVHLCCETDFSAKSDGFVELVNSLAEAVLQEGEQAIEARAEVIDDVRLSIKENVSVGKVTLIEADDNHLVDTYLHVQDGRGVNGVLLQASGVDQETLHQVALHIAFAKPTALSREEVPEELVEQERISLLEVTKAEGKPEQAWEKIVEGRLTAWYKESVLLEQGLHGDKTTVQETIGEGQIARFEQAFIGD
;
A
#
# COMPACT_ATOMS: atom_id res chain seq x y z
N ARG A 1 -1.50 -33.37 12.92
CA ARG A 1 -1.87 -32.83 11.61
C ARG A 1 -2.92 -31.72 11.72
N ASP A 2 -4.01 -32.00 12.42
CA ASP A 2 -5.15 -31.06 12.55
C ASP A 2 -4.74 -29.78 13.30
N LEU A 3 -3.74 -29.85 14.17
CA LEU A 3 -3.17 -28.70 14.91
C LEU A 3 -2.23 -27.82 14.06
N THR A 4 -1.61 -28.38 13.00
CA THR A 4 -0.49 -27.70 12.30
C THR A 4 -0.68 -27.58 10.79
N GLY A 5 -1.75 -28.14 10.22
CA GLY A 5 -1.95 -28.20 8.77
C GLY A 5 -0.87 -28.97 7.98
N ALA A 6 0.09 -29.57 8.67
CA ALA A 6 1.22 -30.27 8.04
C ALA A 6 0.80 -31.52 7.28
N GLY A 7 1.58 -31.88 6.24
CA GLY A 7 1.40 -33.14 5.52
C GLY A 7 1.52 -34.34 6.44
N MET A 8 0.81 -35.43 6.13
CA MET A 8 0.79 -36.66 6.99
C MET A 8 2.20 -37.23 7.24
N MET A 9 3.05 -37.19 6.23
CA MET A 9 4.44 -37.74 6.38
C MET A 9 5.32 -36.81 7.21
N ASP A 10 5.15 -35.47 7.08
CA ASP A 10 5.88 -34.50 7.89
C ASP A 10 5.43 -34.57 9.35
N ALA A 11 4.14 -34.70 9.63
CA ALA A 11 3.59 -34.87 10.96
C ALA A 11 4.08 -36.15 11.61
N LYS A 12 4.09 -37.28 10.87
CA LYS A 12 4.63 -38.56 11.35
C LYS A 12 6.11 -38.43 11.67
N LYS A 13 6.90 -37.82 10.79
CA LYS A 13 8.35 -37.66 11.01
C LYS A 13 8.62 -36.76 12.22
N ALA A 14 7.89 -35.66 12.37
CA ALA A 14 8.06 -34.78 13.52
C ALA A 14 7.74 -35.50 14.84
N LEU A 15 6.67 -36.30 14.90
CA LEU A 15 6.34 -37.09 16.07
C LEU A 15 7.45 -38.14 16.42
N VAL A 16 8.04 -38.76 15.40
CA VAL A 16 9.17 -39.69 15.62
C VAL A 16 10.40 -38.93 16.11
N ASP A 17 10.71 -37.79 15.50
CA ASP A 17 11.85 -36.93 15.88
C ASP A 17 11.69 -36.33 17.31
N SER A 18 10.48 -36.31 17.84
CA SER A 18 10.09 -35.76 19.15
C SER A 18 9.68 -36.86 20.17
N ASP A 19 10.09 -38.11 19.95
CA ASP A 19 9.79 -39.24 20.83
C ASP A 19 8.29 -39.42 21.17
N GLY A 20 7.42 -38.99 20.25
CA GLY A 20 5.96 -39.08 20.37
C GLY A 20 5.33 -37.92 21.13
N ASP A 21 6.06 -36.89 21.52
CA ASP A 21 5.53 -35.69 22.16
C ASP A 21 4.84 -34.81 21.11
N PRO A 22 3.51 -34.58 21.22
CA PRO A 22 2.75 -33.82 20.24
C PRO A 22 3.07 -32.33 20.26
N GLU A 23 3.43 -31.72 21.39
CA GLU A 23 3.76 -30.33 21.53
C GLU A 23 5.12 -30.03 20.91
N ALA A 24 6.13 -30.84 21.24
CA ALA A 24 7.45 -30.74 20.64
C ALA A 24 7.41 -31.01 19.12
N ALA A 25 6.58 -31.96 18.68
CA ALA A 25 6.38 -32.20 17.25
C ALA A 25 5.72 -31.04 16.51
N ALA A 26 4.75 -30.37 17.13
CA ALA A 26 4.10 -29.20 16.58
C ALA A 26 5.09 -28.03 16.45
N GLN A 27 5.90 -27.78 17.47
CA GLN A 27 6.96 -26.78 17.47
C GLN A 27 7.99 -27.03 16.35
N LEU A 28 8.45 -28.28 16.23
CA LEU A 28 9.40 -28.69 15.17
C LEU A 28 8.81 -28.49 13.76
N LEU A 29 7.52 -28.75 13.58
CA LEU A 29 6.82 -28.49 12.31
C LEU A 29 6.69 -27.00 12.02
N ARG A 30 6.43 -26.18 13.03
CA ARG A 30 6.37 -24.72 12.91
C ARG A 30 7.73 -24.17 12.48
N GLU A 31 8.82 -24.54 13.13
CA GLU A 31 10.18 -24.11 12.79
C GLU A 31 10.58 -24.51 11.36
N LYS A 32 10.32 -25.76 10.97
CA LYS A 32 10.55 -26.23 9.60
C LYS A 32 9.68 -25.50 8.57
N GLY A 33 8.45 -25.16 8.95
CA GLY A 33 7.51 -24.38 8.13
C GLY A 33 8.01 -22.95 7.91
N LEU A 34 8.45 -22.26 8.96
CA LEU A 34 9.02 -20.91 8.89
C LEU A 34 10.31 -20.88 8.05
N ALA A 35 11.20 -21.87 8.19
CA ALA A 35 12.39 -21.98 7.35
C ALA A 35 12.02 -22.14 5.85
N LYS A 36 10.97 -22.90 5.54
CA LYS A 36 10.44 -23.01 4.17
C LYS A 36 9.77 -21.71 3.71
N ALA A 37 9.07 -21.01 4.59
CA ALA A 37 8.46 -19.71 4.27
C ALA A 37 9.55 -18.68 3.96
N ALA A 38 10.61 -18.61 4.76
CA ALA A 38 11.76 -17.72 4.50
C ALA A 38 12.41 -18.00 3.14
N SER A 39 12.45 -19.24 2.68
CA SER A 39 12.99 -19.58 1.35
C SER A 39 12.11 -19.13 0.17
N ARG A 40 10.94 -18.56 0.43
CA ARG A 40 10.02 -18.03 -0.59
C ARG A 40 10.02 -16.50 -0.66
N SER A 41 10.80 -15.83 0.18
CA SER A 41 10.83 -14.35 0.25
C SER A 41 11.16 -13.68 -1.09
N ASP A 42 11.86 -14.40 -1.98
CA ASP A 42 12.25 -13.88 -3.30
C ASP A 42 11.18 -14.09 -4.39
N ARG A 43 10.05 -14.74 -4.04
CA ARG A 43 8.95 -14.90 -5.00
C ARG A 43 8.14 -13.62 -5.10
N ASP A 44 7.68 -13.33 -6.31
CA ASP A 44 6.75 -12.24 -6.55
C ASP A 44 5.48 -12.41 -5.72
N ASN A 45 5.11 -11.37 -4.99
CA ASN A 45 3.93 -11.30 -4.15
C ASN A 45 3.19 -9.96 -4.34
N SER A 46 3.02 -9.60 -5.59
CA SER A 46 2.33 -8.38 -6.03
C SER A 46 0.80 -8.41 -5.82
N GLU A 47 0.24 -9.57 -5.47
CA GLU A 47 -1.15 -9.69 -5.03
C GLU A 47 -1.29 -9.41 -3.52
N GLY A 48 -2.52 -9.31 -3.03
CA GLY A 48 -2.75 -9.04 -1.60
C GLY A 48 -4.10 -8.41 -1.30
N ALA A 49 -4.19 -7.77 -0.14
CA ALA A 49 -5.35 -7.00 0.27
C ALA A 49 -4.94 -5.75 1.06
N VAL A 50 -5.72 -4.70 0.92
CA VAL A 50 -5.60 -3.46 1.69
C VAL A 50 -6.78 -3.36 2.64
N ALA A 51 -6.54 -2.97 3.88
CA ALA A 51 -7.58 -2.65 4.85
C ALA A 51 -7.39 -1.26 5.43
N ILE A 52 -8.50 -0.62 5.77
CA ILE A 52 -8.53 0.67 6.47
C ILE A 52 -9.42 0.52 7.69
N ALA A 53 -8.94 1.03 8.82
CA ALA A 53 -9.73 1.25 10.02
C ALA A 53 -9.68 2.74 10.37
N ALA A 54 -10.80 3.33 10.79
CA ALA A 54 -10.89 4.75 11.08
C ALA A 54 -11.80 5.02 12.28
N ASP A 55 -11.45 6.02 13.09
CA ASP A 55 -12.24 6.51 14.23
C ASP A 55 -11.99 8.02 14.40
N GLY A 56 -13.01 8.83 14.11
CA GLY A 56 -12.92 10.29 14.17
C GLY A 56 -11.79 10.84 13.29
N ASN A 57 -10.82 11.51 13.93
CA ASN A 57 -9.67 12.12 13.26
C ASN A 57 -8.46 11.16 13.13
N LYS A 58 -8.68 9.87 13.24
CA LYS A 58 -7.64 8.86 13.20
C LYS A 58 -7.98 7.78 12.18
N ALA A 59 -7.00 7.41 11.35
CA ALA A 59 -7.17 6.35 10.37
C ALA A 59 -5.87 5.56 10.19
N ALA A 60 -6.00 4.25 10.08
CA ALA A 60 -4.91 3.32 9.82
C ALA A 60 -5.16 2.57 8.52
N MET A 61 -4.10 2.29 7.78
CA MET A 61 -4.12 1.48 6.57
C MET A 61 -3.02 0.42 6.66
N VAL A 62 -3.37 -0.81 6.29
CA VAL A 62 -2.44 -1.93 6.19
C VAL A 62 -2.60 -2.59 4.84
N HIS A 63 -1.48 -2.81 4.15
CA HIS A 63 -1.37 -3.62 2.95
C HIS A 63 -0.66 -4.92 3.31
N LEU A 64 -1.31 -6.06 3.08
CA LEU A 64 -0.74 -7.39 3.24
C LEU A 64 -0.62 -8.04 1.86
N CYS A 65 0.61 -8.40 1.48
CA CYS A 65 0.95 -8.94 0.16
C CYS A 65 0.98 -10.48 0.18
N CYS A 66 0.64 -11.11 -0.96
CA CYS A 66 0.76 -12.56 -1.20
C CYS A 66 1.00 -12.86 -2.69
N GLU A 67 1.25 -14.14 -3.04
CA GLU A 67 1.57 -14.52 -4.43
C GLU A 67 0.34 -14.58 -5.34
N THR A 68 -0.85 -14.95 -4.82
CA THR A 68 -2.03 -15.20 -5.63
C THR A 68 -3.27 -14.44 -5.14
N ASP A 69 -4.14 -14.09 -6.09
CA ASP A 69 -5.43 -13.50 -5.81
C ASP A 69 -6.37 -14.48 -5.08
N PHE A 70 -6.19 -15.80 -5.25
CA PHE A 70 -6.92 -16.83 -4.49
C PHE A 70 -6.68 -16.71 -2.99
N SER A 71 -5.42 -16.60 -2.58
CA SER A 71 -5.05 -16.43 -1.19
C SER A 71 -5.54 -15.10 -0.64
N ALA A 72 -5.37 -14.02 -1.42
CA ALA A 72 -5.78 -12.68 -1.04
C ALA A 72 -7.30 -12.53 -0.83
N LYS A 73 -8.12 -13.32 -1.54
CA LYS A 73 -9.59 -13.32 -1.44
C LYS A 73 -10.12 -14.25 -0.36
N SER A 74 -9.27 -15.08 0.26
CA SER A 74 -9.73 -16.00 1.30
C SER A 74 -10.19 -15.25 2.54
N ASP A 75 -11.26 -15.74 3.17
CA ASP A 75 -11.83 -15.11 4.37
C ASP A 75 -10.76 -14.87 5.44
N GLY A 76 -9.92 -15.86 5.72
CA GLY A 76 -8.88 -15.75 6.74
C GLY A 76 -7.80 -14.71 6.41
N PHE A 77 -7.49 -14.47 5.13
CA PHE A 77 -6.56 -13.42 4.72
C PHE A 77 -7.20 -12.03 4.87
N VAL A 78 -8.44 -11.88 4.43
CA VAL A 78 -9.19 -10.63 4.56
C VAL A 78 -9.45 -10.29 6.03
N GLU A 79 -9.83 -11.27 6.86
CA GLU A 79 -9.98 -11.09 8.30
C GLU A 79 -8.67 -10.66 8.96
N LEU A 80 -7.55 -11.26 8.57
CA LEU A 80 -6.24 -10.89 9.10
C LEU A 80 -5.92 -9.42 8.78
N VAL A 81 -5.98 -9.01 7.50
CA VAL A 81 -5.60 -7.64 7.12
C VAL A 81 -6.50 -6.60 7.81
N ASN A 82 -7.80 -6.88 7.96
CA ASN A 82 -8.71 -6.01 8.71
C ASN A 82 -8.32 -5.92 10.19
N SER A 83 -8.03 -7.05 10.84
CA SER A 83 -7.61 -7.07 12.24
C SER A 83 -6.28 -6.34 12.47
N LEU A 84 -5.37 -6.39 11.50
CA LEU A 84 -4.11 -5.64 11.53
C LEU A 84 -4.37 -4.13 11.43
N ALA A 85 -5.27 -3.69 10.55
CA ALA A 85 -5.62 -2.27 10.42
C ALA A 85 -6.27 -1.73 11.72
N GLU A 86 -7.19 -2.50 12.33
CA GLU A 86 -7.78 -2.16 13.62
C GLU A 86 -6.72 -2.08 14.74
N ALA A 87 -5.77 -3.01 14.74
CA ALA A 87 -4.69 -3.01 15.71
C ALA A 87 -3.77 -1.79 15.55
N VAL A 88 -3.41 -1.44 14.32
CA VAL A 88 -2.61 -0.23 14.04
C VAL A 88 -3.37 1.03 14.46
N LEU A 89 -4.68 1.09 14.23
CA LEU A 89 -5.52 2.21 14.67
C LEU A 89 -5.45 2.41 16.21
N GLN A 90 -5.47 1.32 16.97
CA GLN A 90 -5.52 1.38 18.43
C GLN A 90 -4.15 1.50 19.11
N GLU A 91 -3.15 0.82 18.58
CA GLU A 91 -1.86 0.61 19.23
C GLU A 91 -0.68 1.28 18.50
N GLY A 92 -0.92 1.80 17.27
CA GLY A 92 0.13 2.35 16.41
C GLY A 92 0.77 1.32 15.49
N GLU A 93 1.66 1.75 14.61
CA GLU A 93 2.28 0.91 13.57
C GLU A 93 3.09 -0.26 14.14
N GLN A 94 3.63 -0.13 15.35
CA GLN A 94 4.32 -1.22 16.08
C GLN A 94 3.41 -2.40 16.41
N ALA A 95 2.10 -2.27 16.31
CA ALA A 95 1.14 -3.35 16.47
C ALA A 95 1.40 -4.54 15.53
N ILE A 96 2.01 -4.27 14.37
CA ILE A 96 2.37 -5.30 13.38
C ILE A 96 3.40 -6.27 13.95
N GLU A 97 4.44 -5.76 14.61
CA GLU A 97 5.49 -6.60 15.21
C GLU A 97 4.91 -7.50 16.31
N ALA A 98 4.00 -6.97 17.12
CA ALA A 98 3.31 -7.74 18.15
C ALA A 98 2.42 -8.88 17.61
N ARG A 99 2.07 -8.81 16.31
CA ARG A 99 1.22 -9.79 15.61
C ARG A 99 1.98 -10.66 14.61
N ALA A 100 3.30 -10.66 14.67
CA ALA A 100 4.16 -11.46 13.79
C ALA A 100 3.78 -12.94 13.78
N GLU A 101 3.42 -13.52 14.95
CA GLU A 101 3.01 -14.93 15.04
C GLU A 101 1.75 -15.23 14.24
N VAL A 102 0.75 -14.33 14.24
CA VAL A 102 -0.51 -14.52 13.50
C VAL A 102 -0.24 -14.43 11.99
N ILE A 103 0.63 -13.51 11.57
CA ILE A 103 1.07 -13.39 10.18
C ILE A 103 1.80 -14.64 9.74
N ASP A 104 2.68 -15.19 10.59
CA ASP A 104 3.41 -16.42 10.33
C ASP A 104 2.48 -17.64 10.22
N ASP A 105 1.43 -17.71 11.01
CA ASP A 105 0.42 -18.79 10.91
C ASP A 105 -0.27 -18.77 9.54
N VAL A 106 -0.58 -17.59 9.01
CA VAL A 106 -1.12 -17.46 7.66
C VAL A 106 -0.09 -17.86 6.61
N ARG A 107 1.18 -17.43 6.72
CA ARG A 107 2.29 -17.87 5.85
C ARG A 107 2.44 -19.40 5.81
N LEU A 108 2.31 -20.04 6.96
CA LEU A 108 2.39 -21.51 7.08
C LEU A 108 1.19 -22.20 6.46
N SER A 109 0.00 -21.63 6.62
CA SER A 109 -1.27 -22.18 6.13
C SER A 109 -1.37 -22.12 4.61
N ILE A 110 -1.19 -20.95 4.02
CA ILE A 110 -1.35 -20.74 2.58
C ILE A 110 -0.12 -21.15 1.76
N LYS A 111 1.07 -21.25 2.41
CA LYS A 111 2.35 -21.65 1.79
C LYS A 111 2.83 -20.77 0.64
N GLU A 112 2.46 -19.51 0.70
CA GLU A 112 2.90 -18.46 -0.22
C GLU A 112 3.90 -17.52 0.46
N ASN A 113 4.56 -16.67 -0.34
CA ASN A 113 5.30 -15.52 0.16
C ASN A 113 4.29 -14.46 0.61
N VAL A 114 4.07 -14.37 1.93
CA VAL A 114 3.24 -13.32 2.53
C VAL A 114 4.14 -12.32 3.21
N SER A 115 3.98 -11.06 2.90
CA SER A 115 4.71 -9.96 3.54
C SER A 115 3.78 -8.80 3.91
N VAL A 116 4.18 -8.06 4.92
CA VAL A 116 3.55 -6.78 5.22
C VAL A 116 4.15 -5.75 4.27
N GLY A 117 3.31 -5.13 3.49
CA GLY A 117 3.65 -4.00 2.64
C GLY A 117 3.54 -2.67 3.41
N LYS A 118 2.77 -1.73 2.89
CA LYS A 118 2.60 -0.42 3.52
C LYS A 118 1.76 -0.52 4.81
N VAL A 119 2.26 0.09 5.87
CA VAL A 119 1.53 0.32 7.13
C VAL A 119 1.58 1.80 7.41
N THR A 120 0.44 2.40 7.71
CA THR A 120 0.36 3.84 7.94
C THR A 120 -0.71 4.15 8.95
N LEU A 121 -0.40 5.07 9.86
CA LEU A 121 -1.34 5.68 10.79
C LEU A 121 -1.34 7.20 10.55
N ILE A 122 -2.53 7.77 10.38
CA ILE A 122 -2.76 9.21 10.44
C ILE A 122 -3.56 9.51 11.70
N GLU A 123 -3.07 10.45 12.49
CA GLU A 123 -3.76 11.00 13.65
C GLU A 123 -3.73 12.52 13.52
N ALA A 124 -4.89 13.12 13.32
CA ALA A 124 -5.03 14.54 13.08
C ALA A 124 -5.48 15.27 14.35
N ASP A 125 -5.03 16.50 14.52
CA ASP A 125 -5.51 17.41 15.55
C ASP A 125 -6.91 17.98 15.20
N ASP A 126 -7.50 18.75 16.13
CA ASP A 126 -8.86 19.29 15.98
C ASP A 126 -9.03 20.28 14.81
N ASN A 127 -7.94 20.75 14.20
CA ASN A 127 -7.97 21.69 13.07
C ASN A 127 -7.91 20.98 11.72
N HIS A 128 -7.67 19.68 11.71
CA HIS A 128 -7.56 18.88 10.52
C HIS A 128 -8.69 17.85 10.43
N LEU A 129 -9.13 17.59 9.21
CA LEU A 129 -10.03 16.48 8.88
C LEU A 129 -9.21 15.32 8.33
N VAL A 130 -9.67 14.12 8.62
CA VAL A 130 -9.19 12.89 7.98
C VAL A 130 -10.31 12.33 7.12
N ASP A 131 -9.98 11.94 5.92
CA ASP A 131 -10.87 11.18 5.04
C ASP A 131 -10.18 9.91 4.56
N THR A 132 -10.98 8.91 4.24
CA THR A 132 -10.49 7.61 3.77
C THR A 132 -11.32 7.12 2.59
N TYR A 133 -10.65 6.41 1.70
CA TYR A 133 -11.33 5.67 0.64
C TYR A 133 -10.73 4.28 0.50
N LEU A 134 -11.58 3.27 0.46
CA LEU A 134 -11.20 1.89 0.18
C LEU A 134 -11.97 1.37 -1.03
N HIS A 135 -11.26 1.11 -2.11
CA HIS A 135 -11.84 0.41 -3.25
C HIS A 135 -11.85 -1.09 -3.00
N VAL A 136 -13.06 -1.66 -2.98
CA VAL A 136 -13.27 -3.08 -2.73
C VAL A 136 -13.58 -3.80 -4.03
N GLN A 137 -12.87 -4.87 -4.30
CA GLN A 137 -13.10 -5.75 -5.44
C GLN A 137 -13.02 -7.22 -4.99
N ASP A 138 -13.99 -8.03 -5.41
CA ASP A 138 -14.04 -9.46 -5.07
C ASP A 138 -13.94 -9.74 -3.55
N GLY A 139 -14.57 -8.89 -2.72
CA GLY A 139 -14.63 -9.04 -1.27
C GLY A 139 -13.40 -8.58 -0.50
N ARG A 140 -12.37 -8.03 -1.16
CA ARG A 140 -11.16 -7.49 -0.54
C ARG A 140 -10.92 -6.02 -0.94
N GLY A 141 -10.28 -5.24 -0.09
CA GLY A 141 -9.76 -3.94 -0.48
C GLY A 141 -8.57 -4.11 -1.42
N VAL A 142 -8.56 -3.37 -2.54
CA VAL A 142 -7.49 -3.45 -3.56
C VAL A 142 -6.78 -2.11 -3.77
N ASN A 143 -7.33 -1.02 -3.25
CA ASN A 143 -6.73 0.30 -3.28
C ASN A 143 -7.28 1.11 -2.11
N GLY A 144 -6.41 1.55 -1.23
CA GLY A 144 -6.73 2.33 -0.03
C GLY A 144 -6.07 3.70 -0.08
N VAL A 145 -6.79 4.71 0.39
CA VAL A 145 -6.30 6.09 0.52
C VAL A 145 -6.62 6.60 1.91
N LEU A 146 -5.64 7.22 2.56
CA LEU A 146 -5.81 8.06 3.73
C LEU A 146 -5.43 9.49 3.34
N LEU A 147 -6.22 10.47 3.77
CA LEU A 147 -6.04 11.88 3.43
C LEU A 147 -6.28 12.76 4.64
N GLN A 148 -5.36 13.69 4.91
CA GLN A 148 -5.46 14.69 5.98
C GLN A 148 -5.41 16.10 5.40
N ALA A 149 -6.35 16.96 5.79
CA ALA A 149 -6.40 18.33 5.31
C ALA A 149 -6.99 19.29 6.36
N SER A 150 -6.76 20.58 6.16
CA SER A 150 -7.37 21.66 6.94
C SER A 150 -7.99 22.70 6.03
N GLY A 151 -9.04 23.41 6.53
CA GLY A 151 -9.70 24.44 5.77
C GLY A 151 -10.48 23.95 4.54
N VAL A 152 -10.78 22.66 4.47
CA VAL A 152 -11.55 21.98 3.41
C VAL A 152 -12.78 21.36 4.04
N ASP A 153 -13.93 21.37 3.37
CA ASP A 153 -15.11 20.62 3.82
C ASP A 153 -14.96 19.11 3.51
N GLN A 154 -15.70 18.30 4.27
CA GLN A 154 -15.61 16.84 4.17
C GLN A 154 -15.98 16.29 2.78
N GLU A 155 -16.95 16.91 2.10
CA GLU A 155 -17.38 16.45 0.78
C GLU A 155 -16.28 16.68 -0.27
N THR A 156 -15.68 17.87 -0.28
CA THR A 156 -14.53 18.20 -1.13
C THR A 156 -13.35 17.29 -0.83
N LEU A 157 -13.06 17.03 0.46
CA LEU A 157 -11.97 16.17 0.87
C LEU A 157 -12.18 14.74 0.36
N HIS A 158 -13.41 14.22 0.44
CA HIS A 158 -13.75 12.90 -0.08
C HIS A 158 -13.59 12.80 -1.60
N GLN A 159 -13.95 13.84 -2.37
CA GLN A 159 -13.70 13.87 -3.81
C GLN A 159 -12.21 13.81 -4.15
N VAL A 160 -11.36 14.43 -3.32
CA VAL A 160 -9.90 14.34 -3.48
C VAL A 160 -9.41 12.93 -3.15
N ALA A 161 -9.93 12.27 -2.10
CA ALA A 161 -9.58 10.87 -1.79
C ALA A 161 -9.93 9.91 -2.94
N LEU A 162 -11.12 10.06 -3.53
CA LEU A 162 -11.53 9.33 -4.73
C LEU A 162 -10.60 9.60 -5.92
N HIS A 163 -10.20 10.85 -6.12
CA HIS A 163 -9.28 11.24 -7.17
C HIS A 163 -7.90 10.58 -6.99
N ILE A 164 -7.34 10.61 -5.77
CA ILE A 164 -6.07 9.95 -5.45
C ILE A 164 -6.12 8.45 -5.80
N ALA A 165 -7.20 7.77 -5.42
CA ALA A 165 -7.37 6.35 -5.71
C ALA A 165 -7.32 6.05 -7.21
N PHE A 166 -7.86 6.94 -8.05
CA PHE A 166 -7.88 6.80 -9.51
C PHE A 166 -6.57 7.27 -10.15
N ALA A 167 -6.12 8.48 -9.82
CA ALA A 167 -5.02 9.16 -10.51
C ALA A 167 -3.63 8.73 -10.03
N LYS A 168 -3.55 8.11 -8.83
CA LYS A 168 -2.30 7.59 -8.24
C LYS A 168 -1.15 8.61 -8.25
N PRO A 169 -1.33 9.81 -7.70
CA PRO A 169 -0.27 10.80 -7.63
C PRO A 169 0.92 10.26 -6.81
N THR A 170 2.13 10.63 -7.21
CA THR A 170 3.36 10.19 -6.54
C THR A 170 3.86 11.16 -5.49
N ALA A 171 3.40 12.43 -5.53
CA ALA A 171 3.77 13.47 -4.60
C ALA A 171 2.59 14.44 -4.39
N LEU A 172 2.56 15.11 -3.25
CA LEU A 172 1.56 16.16 -2.97
C LEU A 172 1.87 17.42 -3.78
N SER A 173 3.12 17.88 -3.74
CA SER A 173 3.59 19.09 -4.41
C SER A 173 4.90 18.82 -5.15
N ARG A 174 5.35 19.78 -5.99
CA ARG A 174 6.63 19.64 -6.71
C ARG A 174 7.83 19.52 -5.79
N GLU A 175 7.76 20.18 -4.65
CA GLU A 175 8.83 20.21 -3.65
C GLU A 175 9.08 18.83 -3.02
N GLU A 176 8.07 17.96 -3.03
CA GLU A 176 8.18 16.57 -2.54
C GLU A 176 8.76 15.61 -3.57
N VAL A 177 8.80 16.00 -4.84
CA VAL A 177 9.39 15.14 -5.89
C VAL A 177 10.90 15.15 -5.76
N PRO A 178 11.57 13.98 -5.61
CA PRO A 178 13.03 13.93 -5.50
C PRO A 178 13.71 14.59 -6.71
N GLU A 179 14.68 15.47 -6.44
CA GLU A 179 15.42 16.20 -7.49
C GLU A 179 16.06 15.25 -8.51
N GLU A 180 16.55 14.09 -8.04
CA GLU A 180 17.13 13.06 -8.90
C GLU A 180 16.13 12.52 -9.92
N LEU A 181 14.87 12.34 -9.49
CA LEU A 181 13.79 11.86 -10.37
C LEU A 181 13.42 12.92 -11.42
N VAL A 182 13.37 14.18 -11.00
CA VAL A 182 13.13 15.31 -11.91
C VAL A 182 14.21 15.39 -12.97
N GLU A 183 15.48 15.23 -12.58
CA GLU A 183 16.61 15.31 -13.52
C GLU A 183 16.63 14.09 -14.47
N GLN A 184 16.32 12.90 -13.99
CA GLN A 184 16.17 11.71 -14.84
C GLN A 184 15.06 11.91 -15.89
N GLU A 185 13.92 12.45 -15.48
CA GLU A 185 12.82 12.74 -16.41
C GLU A 185 13.23 13.83 -17.42
N ARG A 186 13.93 14.89 -16.98
CA ARG A 186 14.45 15.94 -17.85
C ARG A 186 15.37 15.38 -18.93
N ILE A 187 16.29 14.47 -18.57
CA ILE A 187 17.19 13.79 -19.51
C ILE A 187 16.38 12.95 -20.50
N SER A 188 15.43 12.18 -20.03
CA SER A 188 14.57 11.35 -20.88
C SER A 188 13.77 12.20 -21.88
N LEU A 189 13.16 13.27 -21.42
CA LEU A 189 12.41 14.20 -22.26
C LEU A 189 13.30 14.91 -23.31
N LEU A 190 14.56 15.20 -22.97
CA LEU A 190 15.52 15.77 -23.90
C LEU A 190 15.87 14.79 -25.01
N GLU A 191 16.11 13.51 -24.67
CA GLU A 191 16.43 12.46 -25.67
C GLU A 191 15.22 12.23 -26.62
N VAL A 192 14.01 12.19 -26.09
CA VAL A 192 12.79 12.12 -26.92
C VAL A 192 12.69 13.33 -27.84
N THR A 193 12.97 14.55 -27.34
CA THR A 193 12.90 15.80 -28.11
C THR A 193 13.91 15.80 -29.26
N LYS A 194 15.13 15.28 -29.03
CA LYS A 194 16.17 15.12 -30.06
C LYS A 194 15.76 14.10 -31.12
N ALA A 195 15.24 12.95 -30.68
CA ALA A 195 14.78 11.87 -31.59
C ALA A 195 13.64 12.32 -32.52
N GLU A 196 12.81 13.24 -32.08
CA GLU A 196 11.75 13.87 -32.89
C GLU A 196 12.28 14.86 -33.94
N GLY A 197 13.60 15.13 -33.98
CA GLY A 197 14.20 16.05 -34.93
C GLY A 197 13.87 17.52 -34.67
N LYS A 198 13.54 17.89 -33.44
CA LYS A 198 13.27 19.29 -33.11
C LYS A 198 14.54 20.13 -33.19
N PRO A 199 14.47 21.42 -33.58
CA PRO A 199 15.63 22.30 -33.62
C PRO A 199 16.26 22.48 -32.24
N GLU A 200 17.58 22.43 -32.16
CA GLU A 200 18.34 22.55 -30.89
C GLU A 200 17.93 23.81 -30.09
N GLN A 201 17.71 24.92 -30.75
CA GLN A 201 17.25 26.19 -30.14
C GLN A 201 15.90 26.09 -29.42
N ALA A 202 15.08 25.06 -29.71
CA ALA A 202 13.78 24.87 -29.09
C ALA A 202 13.79 23.79 -27.99
N TRP A 203 14.87 23.02 -27.81
CA TRP A 203 14.91 21.88 -26.90
C TRP A 203 14.56 22.26 -25.47
N GLU A 204 15.22 23.26 -24.92
CA GLU A 204 15.00 23.70 -23.55
C GLU A 204 13.51 24.04 -23.30
N LYS A 205 12.93 24.86 -24.18
CA LYS A 205 11.50 25.25 -24.06
C LYS A 205 10.55 24.06 -24.20
N ILE A 206 10.87 23.10 -25.08
CA ILE A 206 10.03 21.90 -25.25
C ILE A 206 10.14 21.01 -24.03
N VAL A 207 11.35 20.79 -23.51
CA VAL A 207 11.60 19.97 -22.31
C VAL A 207 10.89 20.56 -21.09
N GLU A 208 10.98 21.87 -20.86
CA GLU A 208 10.27 22.53 -19.77
C GLU A 208 8.74 22.41 -19.89
N GLY A 209 8.21 22.53 -21.10
CA GLY A 209 6.78 22.32 -21.33
C GLY A 209 6.33 20.88 -21.05
N ARG A 210 7.16 19.89 -21.44
CA ARG A 210 6.90 18.48 -21.19
C ARG A 210 7.06 18.12 -19.71
N LEU A 211 8.06 18.66 -19.05
CA LEU A 211 8.26 18.48 -17.60
C LEU A 211 7.08 19.08 -16.82
N THR A 212 6.55 20.22 -17.25
CA THR A 212 5.32 20.79 -16.67
C THR A 212 4.12 19.86 -16.86
N ALA A 213 4.01 19.18 -18.01
CA ALA A 213 2.94 18.20 -18.24
C ALA A 213 3.13 16.96 -17.34
N TRP A 214 4.36 16.49 -17.19
CA TRP A 214 4.69 15.38 -16.29
C TRP A 214 4.34 15.68 -14.82
N TYR A 215 4.62 16.91 -14.33
CA TYR A 215 4.19 17.31 -12.99
C TYR A 215 2.66 17.29 -12.84
N LYS A 216 1.92 17.71 -13.87
CA LYS A 216 0.44 17.64 -13.86
C LYS A 216 -0.11 16.21 -13.83
N GLU A 217 0.67 15.23 -14.22
CA GLU A 217 0.28 13.81 -14.13
C GLU A 217 0.70 13.19 -12.79
N SER A 218 1.78 13.69 -12.17
CA SER A 218 2.42 13.06 -11.02
C SER A 218 2.12 13.75 -9.68
N VAL A 219 1.84 15.06 -9.69
CA VAL A 219 1.69 15.89 -8.49
C VAL A 219 0.22 16.16 -8.20
N LEU A 220 -0.27 15.72 -7.05
CA LEU A 220 -1.67 15.77 -6.66
C LEU A 220 -2.29 17.17 -6.83
N LEU A 221 -1.64 18.21 -6.30
CA LEU A 221 -2.18 19.57 -6.31
C LEU A 221 -2.32 20.15 -7.72
N GLU A 222 -1.54 19.65 -8.70
CA GLU A 222 -1.57 20.10 -10.09
C GLU A 222 -2.45 19.24 -10.99
N GLN A 223 -2.88 18.07 -10.52
CA GLN A 223 -3.81 17.21 -11.27
C GLN A 223 -5.17 17.87 -11.38
N GLY A 224 -5.80 17.76 -12.55
CA GLY A 224 -7.20 18.11 -12.73
C GLY A 224 -8.10 17.12 -11.97
N LEU A 225 -8.94 17.62 -11.06
CA LEU A 225 -9.80 16.77 -10.24
C LEU A 225 -10.73 15.93 -11.14
N HIS A 226 -10.65 14.62 -11.03
CA HIS A 226 -11.38 13.65 -11.87
C HIS A 226 -11.22 13.86 -13.38
N GLY A 227 -10.08 14.44 -13.81
CA GLY A 227 -9.80 14.74 -15.22
C GLY A 227 -10.37 16.07 -15.70
N ASP A 228 -10.92 16.88 -14.83
CA ASP A 228 -11.39 18.23 -15.15
C ASP A 228 -10.23 19.21 -15.37
N LYS A 229 -10.55 20.41 -15.85
CA LYS A 229 -9.55 21.48 -16.01
C LYS A 229 -9.19 22.15 -14.69
N THR A 230 -10.11 22.12 -13.72
CA THR A 230 -9.92 22.67 -12.38
C THR A 230 -9.01 21.71 -11.60
N THR A 231 -7.90 22.23 -11.12
CA THR A 231 -6.93 21.43 -10.36
C THR A 231 -7.43 21.11 -8.95
N VAL A 232 -6.81 20.11 -8.32
CA VAL A 232 -7.05 19.82 -6.89
C VAL A 232 -6.79 21.06 -6.05
N GLN A 233 -5.68 21.79 -6.29
CA GLN A 233 -5.38 23.04 -5.59
C GLN A 233 -6.48 24.10 -5.77
N GLU A 234 -6.97 24.28 -6.98
CA GLU A 234 -8.06 25.24 -7.24
C GLU A 234 -9.37 24.82 -6.57
N THR A 235 -9.62 23.51 -6.48
CA THR A 235 -10.83 22.97 -5.85
C THR A 235 -10.82 23.16 -4.33
N ILE A 236 -9.68 22.92 -3.66
CA ILE A 236 -9.56 23.10 -2.21
C ILE A 236 -9.41 24.58 -1.81
N GLY A 237 -9.13 25.47 -2.78
CA GLY A 237 -9.03 26.92 -2.55
C GLY A 237 -7.94 27.30 -1.55
N GLU A 238 -8.34 27.93 -0.43
CA GLU A 238 -7.43 28.29 0.68
C GLU A 238 -7.13 27.12 1.63
N GLY A 239 -7.80 25.97 1.45
CA GLY A 239 -7.54 24.77 2.20
C GLY A 239 -6.17 24.19 1.90
N GLN A 240 -5.69 23.32 2.77
CA GLN A 240 -4.38 22.69 2.66
C GLN A 240 -4.50 21.17 2.88
N ILE A 241 -3.98 20.39 1.96
CA ILE A 241 -3.73 18.99 2.18
C ILE A 241 -2.40 18.88 2.93
N ALA A 242 -2.44 18.30 4.14
CA ALA A 242 -1.26 18.11 4.96
C ALA A 242 -0.49 16.83 4.58
N ARG A 243 -1.23 15.78 4.23
CA ARG A 243 -0.66 14.47 3.89
C ARG A 243 -1.69 13.61 3.17
N PHE A 244 -1.22 12.80 2.24
CA PHE A 244 -1.97 11.65 1.75
C PHE A 244 -1.10 10.40 1.73
N GLU A 245 -1.74 9.24 1.82
CA GLU A 245 -1.11 7.95 1.71
C GLU A 245 -1.99 7.05 0.86
N GLN A 246 -1.37 6.28 0.00
CA GLN A 246 -2.06 5.31 -0.84
C GLN A 246 -1.33 3.97 -0.79
N ALA A 247 -2.09 2.88 -0.79
CA ALA A 247 -1.60 1.53 -1.03
C ALA A 247 -2.55 0.84 -2.01
N PHE A 248 -2.02 0.15 -3.00
CA PHE A 248 -2.82 -0.60 -3.97
C PHE A 248 -2.13 -1.89 -4.39
N ILE A 249 -2.90 -2.82 -4.89
CA ILE A 249 -2.38 -4.13 -5.32
C ILE A 249 -1.53 -3.94 -6.58
N GLY A 250 -0.33 -4.52 -6.58
CA GLY A 250 0.65 -4.39 -7.65
C GLY A 250 1.55 -3.15 -7.53
N ASP A 251 1.57 -2.52 -6.33
CA ASP A 251 2.46 -1.40 -6.01
C ASP A 251 3.89 -1.90 -5.73
#